data_c62785e82b0ac776dba151b3441b94fc
#
_entry.id   c62785e82b0ac776dba151b3441b94fc
#
_cell.length_a   1.000
_cell.length_b   1.000
_cell.length_c   1.000
_cell.angle_alpha   90.00
_cell.angle_beta   90.00
_cell.angle_gamma   90.00
#
_symmetry.space_group_name_H-M   'P 1'
#
loop_
_entity.id
_entity.type
_entity.pdbx_description
1 polymer ?
#
loop_
_entity_poly.entity_id
_entity_poly.type
_entity_poly.pdbx_seq_one_letter_code
_entity_poly.pdbx_strand_id
1 'polypeptide(L)'
;MKVDNDGNLKRCRDEIAEHADICCDIWVGALQSQNTDSEKNIPEENPYVVINQDNTTNVKDKLLDIKAVTLSPKAVRLNVQKNIWCDFIEYRSSGKVSPTDSVKIVFVGECAIDDGGPKREFFSEMLEHMERRLFYNGKPINSTVAIMNGDFRFAGEVMVMSLLQGGPASSFISPDVYKYITKQALTTEGMPDSKYKKAVKKIKQACDDEMLREILVSDDMIEMLSEAGYTGVPHKETVHTVSKIAQSICVMGHFSSVLPQIMQLLEGLSSCGLINYMIENPELWKPLFDPYNDSFKLSADTFLNEIIPTFSSSQIHKEKEVDVYKIFCDYVQTLDTEDY
;
A
#
# COMPACT_ATOMS: atom_id res chain seq x y z
N MET A 1 42.59 -0.91 13.37
CA MET A 1 41.29 -0.60 13.97
C MET A 1 40.36 -1.76 13.67
N LYS A 2 40.13 -2.63 14.65
CA LYS A 2 39.13 -3.71 14.50
C LYS A 2 37.77 -3.10 14.81
N VAL A 3 36.91 -3.06 13.83
CA VAL A 3 35.51 -2.62 14.01
C VAL A 3 34.76 -3.78 14.64
N ASP A 4 34.18 -3.52 15.80
CA ASP A 4 33.46 -4.48 16.63
C ASP A 4 32.08 -4.75 15.95
N ASN A 5 32.02 -5.80 15.13
CA ASN A 5 30.79 -6.21 14.43
C ASN A 5 29.72 -6.81 15.36
N ASP A 6 30.10 -7.28 16.54
CA ASP A 6 29.20 -7.96 17.48
C ASP A 6 28.28 -6.96 18.23
N GLY A 7 28.73 -5.75 18.48
CA GLY A 7 27.93 -4.70 19.12
C GLY A 7 26.78 -4.20 18.28
N ASN A 8 26.99 -4.06 16.96
CA ASN A 8 25.95 -3.61 16.03
C ASN A 8 24.91 -4.70 15.77
N LEU A 9 25.30 -5.97 15.70
CA LEU A 9 24.39 -7.10 15.54
C LEU A 9 23.48 -7.30 16.77
N LYS A 10 24.03 -7.07 17.98
CA LYS A 10 23.25 -7.16 19.22
C LYS A 10 22.22 -6.02 19.30
N ARG A 11 22.63 -4.79 18.97
CA ARG A 11 21.75 -3.63 18.94
C ARG A 11 20.59 -3.79 17.92
N CYS A 12 20.88 -4.30 16.70
CA CYS A 12 19.84 -4.61 15.73
C CYS A 12 18.89 -5.72 16.21
N ARG A 13 19.39 -6.74 16.94
CA ARG A 13 18.53 -7.79 17.51
C ARG A 13 17.64 -7.25 18.62
N ASP A 14 18.17 -6.38 19.48
CA ASP A 14 17.41 -5.78 20.57
C ASP A 14 16.34 -4.81 20.03
N GLU A 15 16.65 -4.00 19.00
CA GLU A 15 15.69 -3.14 18.30
C GLU A 15 14.62 -3.95 17.54
N ILE A 16 14.98 -5.08 16.92
CA ILE A 16 14.03 -5.99 16.27
C ILE A 16 13.13 -6.67 17.30
N ALA A 17 13.65 -7.05 18.46
CA ALA A 17 12.86 -7.65 19.53
C ALA A 17 11.88 -6.64 20.14
N GLU A 18 12.32 -5.41 20.40
CA GLU A 18 11.49 -4.33 20.92
C GLU A 18 10.36 -3.95 19.95
N HIS A 19 10.61 -3.93 18.64
CA HIS A 19 9.59 -3.72 17.62
C HIS A 19 8.68 -4.94 17.43
N ALA A 20 9.17 -6.16 17.61
CA ALA A 20 8.34 -7.37 17.57
C ALA A 20 7.36 -7.40 18.75
N ASP A 21 7.79 -6.98 19.94
CA ASP A 21 6.91 -6.87 21.12
C ASP A 21 5.83 -5.80 20.90
N ILE A 22 6.17 -4.63 20.30
CA ILE A 22 5.20 -3.58 19.94
C ILE A 22 4.20 -4.11 18.89
N CYS A 23 4.65 -4.89 17.92
CA CYS A 23 3.75 -5.53 16.95
C CYS A 23 2.83 -6.57 17.62
N CYS A 24 3.33 -7.35 18.57
CA CYS A 24 2.53 -8.30 19.34
C CYS A 24 1.49 -7.59 20.20
N ASP A 25 1.85 -6.50 20.89
CA ASP A 25 0.93 -5.72 21.72
C ASP A 25 -0.17 -5.03 20.89
N ILE A 26 0.17 -4.52 19.68
CA ILE A 26 -0.79 -3.96 18.75
C ILE A 26 -1.76 -5.04 18.26
N TRP A 27 -1.29 -6.26 18.00
CA TRP A 27 -2.13 -7.39 17.58
C TRP A 27 -3.02 -7.90 18.71
N VAL A 28 -2.52 -7.99 19.95
CA VAL A 28 -3.29 -8.38 21.12
C VAL A 28 -4.36 -7.32 21.43
N GLY A 29 -4.05 -6.03 21.31
CA GLY A 29 -5.01 -4.94 21.50
C GLY A 29 -6.15 -4.97 20.47
N ALA A 30 -5.85 -5.24 19.19
CA ALA A 30 -6.88 -5.41 18.15
C ALA A 30 -7.77 -6.63 18.36
N LEU A 31 -7.27 -7.68 19.02
CA LEU A 31 -8.04 -8.87 19.37
C LEU A 31 -8.93 -8.67 20.62
N GLN A 32 -8.60 -7.74 21.51
CA GLN A 32 -9.39 -7.44 22.72
C GLN A 32 -10.55 -6.48 22.45
N SER A 33 -10.50 -5.64 21.41
CA SER A 33 -11.57 -4.70 21.08
C SER A 33 -12.79 -5.31 20.37
N GLN A 34 -12.78 -6.61 20.05
CA GLN A 34 -13.89 -7.30 19.36
C GLN A 34 -14.82 -8.09 20.28
N ASN A 35 -14.67 -8.00 21.61
CA ASN A 35 -15.53 -8.69 22.58
C ASN A 35 -16.53 -7.73 23.26
N THR A 36 -17.38 -7.05 22.49
CA THR A 36 -18.62 -6.50 23.02
C THR A 36 -19.77 -6.85 22.10
N ASP A 37 -20.68 -7.63 22.68
CA ASP A 37 -21.89 -8.20 22.10
C ASP A 37 -22.76 -7.22 21.31
N SER A 38 -23.22 -7.70 20.14
CA SER A 38 -24.67 -7.63 19.85
C SER A 38 -25.00 -8.46 18.60
N GLU A 39 -25.71 -9.55 18.83
CA GLU A 39 -26.51 -10.23 17.80
C GLU A 39 -27.48 -9.24 17.15
N LYS A 40 -27.33 -8.96 15.87
CA LYS A 40 -28.42 -8.45 15.03
C LYS A 40 -28.32 -9.06 13.62
N ASN A 41 -29.45 -9.66 13.26
CA ASN A 41 -29.86 -10.20 11.97
C ASN A 41 -29.16 -9.59 10.76
N ILE A 42 -28.50 -10.44 9.97
CA ILE A 42 -27.93 -10.12 8.66
C ILE A 42 -29.04 -10.40 7.63
N PRO A 43 -29.46 -9.41 6.83
CA PRO A 43 -30.20 -9.67 5.60
C PRO A 43 -29.23 -10.16 4.51
N GLU A 44 -29.66 -11.17 3.76
CA GLU A 44 -28.97 -11.61 2.54
C GLU A 44 -28.84 -10.45 1.55
N GLU A 45 -27.64 -9.94 1.32
CA GLU A 45 -27.37 -8.89 0.35
C GLU A 45 -26.79 -9.45 -0.95
N ASN A 46 -27.39 -8.96 -2.02
CA ASN A 46 -27.17 -9.11 -3.44
C ASN A 46 -25.71 -8.79 -3.87
N PRO A 47 -25.02 -9.60 -4.72
CA PRO A 47 -23.60 -9.46 -5.02
C PRO A 47 -23.24 -8.45 -6.11
N TYR A 48 -24.04 -7.46 -6.37
CA TYR A 48 -23.70 -6.34 -7.27
C TYR A 48 -23.45 -5.08 -6.45
N VAL A 49 -22.21 -4.89 -6.01
CA VAL A 49 -21.77 -3.60 -5.48
C VAL A 49 -21.66 -2.64 -6.66
N VAL A 50 -22.63 -1.78 -6.79
CA VAL A 50 -22.53 -0.55 -7.59
C VAL A 50 -21.44 0.29 -6.94
N ILE A 51 -20.30 0.44 -7.60
CA ILE A 51 -19.23 1.35 -7.17
C ILE A 51 -19.79 2.77 -7.33
N ASN A 52 -20.20 3.36 -6.22
CA ASN A 52 -20.73 4.70 -6.18
C ASN A 52 -19.64 5.71 -6.58
N GLN A 53 -19.96 6.60 -7.51
CA GLN A 53 -19.15 7.78 -7.86
C GLN A 53 -18.86 8.68 -6.63
N ASP A 54 -19.60 8.54 -5.54
CA ASP A 54 -19.44 9.27 -4.29
C ASP A 54 -18.10 9.01 -3.58
N ASN A 55 -17.49 7.81 -3.74
CA ASN A 55 -16.24 7.47 -3.05
C ASN A 55 -15.01 8.21 -3.60
N THR A 56 -14.97 8.50 -4.91
CA THR A 56 -13.84 9.21 -5.52
C THR A 56 -13.80 10.68 -5.12
N THR A 57 -14.96 11.31 -5.00
CA THR A 57 -15.09 12.69 -4.53
C THR A 57 -14.60 12.81 -3.09
N ASN A 58 -14.98 11.86 -2.24
CA ASN A 58 -14.57 11.85 -0.83
C ASN A 58 -13.05 11.66 -0.64
N VAL A 59 -12.38 10.82 -1.46
CA VAL A 59 -10.91 10.66 -1.41
C VAL A 59 -10.19 11.95 -1.82
N LYS A 60 -10.65 12.62 -2.89
CA LYS A 60 -10.07 13.89 -3.37
C LYS A 60 -10.17 14.97 -2.29
N ASP A 61 -11.33 15.11 -1.66
CA ASP A 61 -11.56 16.10 -0.60
C ASP A 61 -10.65 15.83 0.60
N LYS A 62 -10.53 14.57 1.02
CA LYS A 62 -9.61 14.18 2.11
C LYS A 62 -8.15 14.46 1.78
N LEU A 63 -7.72 14.19 0.55
CA LEU A 63 -6.36 14.52 0.11
C LEU A 63 -6.12 16.04 0.13
N LEU A 64 -7.10 16.86 -0.24
CA LEU A 64 -6.99 18.31 -0.17
C LEU A 64 -6.87 18.79 1.29
N ASP A 65 -7.64 18.24 2.20
CA ASP A 65 -7.58 18.55 3.62
C ASP A 65 -6.20 18.20 4.21
N ILE A 66 -5.71 16.98 3.94
CA ILE A 66 -4.38 16.54 4.39
C ILE A 66 -3.29 17.44 3.80
N LYS A 67 -3.37 17.75 2.52
CA LYS A 67 -2.44 18.65 1.82
C LYS A 67 -2.39 20.02 2.49
N ALA A 68 -3.55 20.61 2.78
CA ALA A 68 -3.65 21.96 3.37
C ALA A 68 -2.98 22.05 4.76
N VAL A 69 -3.05 20.95 5.54
CA VAL A 69 -2.47 20.91 6.90
C VAL A 69 -0.99 20.53 6.88
N THR A 70 -0.58 19.69 5.90
CA THR A 70 0.73 19.01 5.95
C THR A 70 1.78 19.68 5.08
N LEU A 71 1.41 20.12 3.87
CA LEU A 71 2.40 20.63 2.92
C LEU A 71 2.81 22.07 3.21
N SER A 72 4.11 22.32 3.16
CA SER A 72 4.67 23.67 3.21
C SER A 72 4.19 24.50 2.00
N PRO A 73 3.76 25.74 2.22
CA PRO A 73 3.35 26.63 1.12
C PRO A 73 4.53 27.02 0.22
N LYS A 74 5.75 26.91 0.72
CA LYS A 74 6.96 27.25 -0.04
C LYS A 74 7.44 26.01 -0.83
N ALA A 75 7.47 26.14 -2.15
CA ALA A 75 7.97 25.08 -3.01
C ALA A 75 9.51 25.03 -3.02
N VAL A 76 10.04 23.82 -2.84
CA VAL A 76 11.47 23.52 -3.02
C VAL A 76 11.72 23.07 -4.44
N ARG A 77 12.72 23.68 -5.10
CA ARG A 77 13.08 23.34 -6.46
C ARG A 77 13.99 22.11 -6.48
N LEU A 78 13.59 21.08 -7.22
CA LEU A 78 14.38 19.88 -7.53
C LEU A 78 14.85 19.92 -8.97
N ASN A 79 16.16 19.97 -9.17
CA ASN A 79 16.76 19.84 -10.51
C ASN A 79 17.07 18.35 -10.73
N VAL A 80 16.34 17.73 -11.66
CA VAL A 80 16.40 16.31 -11.93
C VAL A 80 17.19 16.05 -13.19
N GLN A 81 18.10 15.08 -13.16
CA GLN A 81 18.90 14.64 -14.29
C GLN A 81 18.41 13.29 -14.81
N LYS A 82 19.34 12.45 -15.29
CA LYS A 82 19.03 11.15 -15.89
C LYS A 82 18.59 10.07 -14.90
N ASN A 83 18.96 10.19 -13.61
CA ASN A 83 18.63 9.21 -12.60
C ASN A 83 17.80 9.86 -11.49
N ILE A 84 16.50 9.94 -11.73
CA ILE A 84 15.54 10.62 -10.85
C ILE A 84 15.56 10.07 -9.42
N TRP A 85 15.75 8.74 -9.27
CA TRP A 85 15.81 8.11 -7.94
C TRP A 85 17.04 8.56 -7.16
N CYS A 86 18.21 8.50 -7.78
CA CYS A 86 19.45 8.93 -7.12
C CYS A 86 19.44 10.42 -6.79
N ASP A 87 18.97 11.25 -7.70
CA ASP A 87 18.85 12.69 -7.49
C ASP A 87 17.91 13.00 -6.32
N PHE A 88 16.75 12.35 -6.26
CA PHE A 88 15.82 12.52 -5.15
C PHE A 88 16.42 12.09 -3.81
N ILE A 89 17.06 10.91 -3.75
CA ILE A 89 17.70 10.42 -2.51
C ILE A 89 18.80 11.38 -2.05
N GLU A 90 19.59 11.97 -2.96
CA GLU A 90 20.60 12.96 -2.61
C GLU A 90 19.96 14.21 -1.97
N TYR A 91 18.87 14.75 -2.56
CA TYR A 91 18.13 15.86 -1.98
C TYR A 91 17.57 15.52 -0.59
N ARG A 92 17.00 14.32 -0.43
CA ARG A 92 16.45 13.86 0.86
C ARG A 92 17.55 13.66 1.90
N SER A 93 18.60 12.94 1.57
CA SER A 93 19.70 12.62 2.49
C SER A 93 20.51 13.84 2.92
N SER A 94 20.59 14.85 2.04
CA SER A 94 21.23 16.14 2.38
C SER A 94 20.34 17.09 3.18
N GLY A 95 19.09 16.70 3.49
CA GLY A 95 18.12 17.53 4.20
C GLY A 95 17.62 18.75 3.42
N LYS A 96 17.86 18.80 2.09
CA LYS A 96 17.38 19.90 1.24
C LYS A 96 15.88 19.83 0.95
N VAL A 97 15.29 18.64 1.07
CA VAL A 97 13.86 18.39 0.85
C VAL A 97 13.31 17.53 1.97
N SER A 98 12.15 17.89 2.49
CA SER A 98 11.33 17.11 3.42
C SER A 98 10.12 16.50 2.71
N PRO A 99 9.54 15.38 3.16
CA PRO A 99 8.27 14.86 2.63
C PRO A 99 7.11 15.84 2.72
N THR A 100 7.18 16.77 3.66
CA THR A 100 6.19 17.84 3.86
C THR A 100 6.42 19.06 2.98
N ASP A 101 7.50 19.10 2.19
CA ASP A 101 7.75 20.22 1.28
C ASP A 101 6.95 20.05 -0.01
N SER A 102 6.35 21.14 -0.47
CA SER A 102 5.87 21.23 -1.84
C SER A 102 7.08 21.26 -2.78
N VAL A 103 7.07 20.45 -3.84
CA VAL A 103 8.19 20.39 -4.78
C VAL A 103 7.86 21.03 -6.13
N LYS A 104 8.85 21.67 -6.73
CA LYS A 104 8.84 22.14 -8.11
C LYS A 104 9.93 21.43 -8.90
N ILE A 105 9.52 20.65 -9.89
CA ILE A 105 10.43 19.81 -10.66
C ILE A 105 10.97 20.58 -11.87
N VAL A 106 12.26 20.42 -12.12
CA VAL A 106 12.94 20.94 -13.31
C VAL A 106 13.84 19.86 -13.87
N PHE A 107 13.49 19.32 -15.02
CA PHE A 107 14.36 18.42 -15.76
C PHE A 107 15.50 19.21 -16.41
N VAL A 108 16.74 18.83 -16.10
CA VAL A 108 17.92 19.55 -16.57
C VAL A 108 18.11 19.34 -18.06
N GLY A 109 18.10 20.42 -18.82
CA GLY A 109 18.20 20.41 -20.29
C GLY A 109 16.87 20.56 -21.00
N GLU A 110 15.77 20.62 -20.28
CA GLU A 110 14.43 20.86 -20.84
C GLU A 110 13.97 22.29 -20.58
N CYS A 111 13.31 22.88 -21.57
CA CYS A 111 12.75 24.23 -21.47
C CYS A 111 11.33 24.23 -20.92
N ALA A 112 10.99 23.27 -20.01
CA ALA A 112 9.69 23.15 -19.42
C ALA A 112 9.56 24.00 -18.16
N ILE A 113 8.43 24.70 -18.02
CA ILE A 113 8.01 25.35 -16.77
C ILE A 113 7.10 24.35 -16.04
N ASP A 114 7.42 24.06 -14.76
CA ASP A 114 6.58 23.18 -13.97
C ASP A 114 5.25 23.87 -13.60
N ASP A 115 4.27 23.65 -14.45
CA ASP A 115 2.87 24.03 -14.26
C ASP A 115 1.99 22.77 -13.97
N GLY A 116 2.63 21.73 -13.41
CA GLY A 116 2.05 20.47 -13.02
C GLY A 116 2.44 19.28 -13.89
N GLY A 117 2.80 19.46 -15.16
CA GLY A 117 3.26 18.42 -16.08
C GLY A 117 4.54 17.72 -15.60
N PRO A 118 5.67 18.46 -15.51
CA PRO A 118 6.93 17.90 -15.03
C PRO A 118 6.86 17.21 -13.67
N LYS A 119 6.02 17.69 -12.77
CA LYS A 119 5.81 17.06 -11.47
C LYS A 119 5.11 15.72 -11.58
N ARG A 120 4.06 15.62 -12.41
CA ARG A 120 3.36 14.34 -12.64
C ARG A 120 4.28 13.32 -13.30
N GLU A 121 5.03 13.73 -14.31
CA GLU A 121 6.03 12.91 -14.98
C GLU A 121 7.06 12.39 -13.98
N PHE A 122 7.64 13.26 -13.16
CA PHE A 122 8.58 12.87 -12.10
C PHE A 122 7.99 11.81 -11.17
N PHE A 123 6.78 12.00 -10.65
CA PHE A 123 6.18 11.00 -9.76
C PHE A 123 5.81 9.71 -10.48
N SER A 124 5.38 9.76 -11.74
CA SER A 124 5.11 8.57 -12.56
C SER A 124 6.37 7.72 -12.72
N GLU A 125 7.47 8.33 -13.17
CA GLU A 125 8.75 7.65 -13.32
C GLU A 125 9.31 7.13 -12.00
N MET A 126 9.15 7.90 -10.90
CA MET A 126 9.57 7.45 -9.56
C MET A 126 8.80 6.20 -9.12
N LEU A 127 7.48 6.17 -9.28
CA LEU A 127 6.64 5.03 -8.90
C LEU A 127 6.96 3.81 -9.76
N GLU A 128 7.13 3.98 -11.08
CA GLU A 128 7.54 2.90 -11.98
C GLU A 128 8.92 2.33 -11.61
N HIS A 129 9.88 3.21 -11.30
CA HIS A 129 11.20 2.80 -10.84
C HIS A 129 11.12 1.99 -9.53
N MET A 130 10.32 2.45 -8.58
CA MET A 130 10.09 1.77 -7.31
C MET A 130 9.45 0.39 -7.51
N GLU A 131 8.38 0.31 -8.31
CA GLU A 131 7.69 -0.93 -8.62
C GLU A 131 8.65 -1.98 -9.18
N ARG A 132 9.42 -1.63 -10.21
CA ARG A 132 10.36 -2.55 -10.87
C ARG A 132 11.52 -2.98 -9.99
N ARG A 133 11.97 -2.12 -9.08
CA ARG A 133 13.22 -2.33 -8.34
C ARG A 133 13.02 -2.82 -6.92
N LEU A 134 11.96 -2.40 -6.24
CA LEU A 134 11.73 -2.65 -4.82
C LEU A 134 10.58 -3.61 -4.56
N PHE A 135 9.74 -3.88 -5.57
CA PHE A 135 8.57 -4.73 -5.43
C PHE A 135 8.56 -5.86 -6.45
N TYR A 136 7.94 -6.97 -6.08
CA TYR A 136 7.65 -8.09 -6.95
C TYR A 136 6.23 -8.58 -6.66
N ASN A 137 5.36 -8.56 -7.66
CA ASN A 137 3.93 -8.84 -7.51
C ASN A 137 3.28 -8.04 -6.35
N GLY A 138 3.64 -6.77 -6.23
CA GLY A 138 3.13 -5.85 -5.22
C GLY A 138 3.63 -6.08 -3.79
N LYS A 139 4.61 -6.96 -3.60
CA LYS A 139 5.28 -7.22 -2.31
C LYS A 139 6.69 -6.68 -2.33
N PRO A 140 7.16 -6.08 -1.21
CA PRO A 140 8.56 -5.71 -1.10
C PRO A 140 9.47 -6.90 -1.35
N ILE A 141 10.56 -6.71 -2.12
CA ILE A 141 11.59 -7.73 -2.29
C ILE A 141 12.46 -7.84 -1.04
N ASN A 142 12.95 -9.04 -0.73
CA ASN A 142 13.91 -9.23 0.36
C ASN A 142 15.31 -8.77 -0.09
N SER A 143 15.63 -7.49 0.17
CA SER A 143 16.90 -6.88 -0.18
C SER A 143 17.53 -6.18 1.02
N THR A 144 18.60 -6.76 1.54
CA THR A 144 19.39 -6.16 2.61
C THR A 144 20.02 -4.83 2.19
N VAL A 145 20.45 -4.71 0.93
CA VAL A 145 21.05 -3.47 0.40
C VAL A 145 20.02 -2.34 0.41
N ALA A 146 18.80 -2.61 -0.07
CA ALA A 146 17.73 -1.61 -0.08
C ALA A 146 17.34 -1.17 1.36
N ILE A 147 17.35 -2.10 2.31
CA ILE A 147 17.15 -1.76 3.74
C ILE A 147 18.26 -0.84 4.24
N MET A 148 19.52 -1.20 4.01
CA MET A 148 20.66 -0.39 4.46
C MET A 148 20.65 1.03 3.88
N ASN A 149 20.21 1.18 2.65
CA ASN A 149 20.05 2.48 1.99
C ASN A 149 18.81 3.26 2.45
N GLY A 150 17.85 2.61 3.14
CA GLY A 150 16.57 3.22 3.47
C GLY A 150 15.62 3.35 2.27
N ASP A 151 15.83 2.56 1.20
CA ASP A 151 15.11 2.70 -0.07
C ASP A 151 13.59 2.53 0.13
N PHE A 152 13.15 1.63 1.01
CA PHE A 152 11.72 1.43 1.28
C PHE A 152 11.10 2.59 2.06
N ARG A 153 11.84 3.26 2.93
CA ARG A 153 11.39 4.48 3.60
C ARG A 153 11.19 5.59 2.57
N PHE A 154 12.19 5.81 1.71
CA PHE A 154 12.06 6.79 0.63
C PHE A 154 10.90 6.45 -0.33
N ALA A 155 10.68 5.16 -0.60
CA ALA A 155 9.52 4.72 -1.39
C ALA A 155 8.20 5.14 -0.74
N GLY A 156 8.02 4.90 0.55
CA GLY A 156 6.83 5.35 1.28
C GLY A 156 6.65 6.87 1.25
N GLU A 157 7.75 7.64 1.42
CA GLU A 157 7.72 9.10 1.30
C GLU A 157 7.27 9.56 -0.10
N VAL A 158 7.80 8.95 -1.17
CA VAL A 158 7.42 9.27 -2.55
C VAL A 158 5.95 8.96 -2.82
N MET A 159 5.44 7.82 -2.33
CA MET A 159 4.02 7.47 -2.46
C MET A 159 3.11 8.55 -1.87
N VAL A 160 3.42 9.02 -0.67
CA VAL A 160 2.64 10.09 -0.01
C VAL A 160 2.79 11.41 -0.73
N MET A 161 4.02 11.79 -1.10
CA MET A 161 4.29 13.03 -1.84
C MET A 161 3.58 13.07 -3.18
N SER A 162 3.54 11.95 -3.92
CA SER A 162 2.80 11.82 -5.17
C SER A 162 1.33 12.11 -4.97
N LEU A 163 0.67 11.42 -4.04
CA LEU A 163 -0.76 11.59 -3.76
C LEU A 163 -1.10 13.02 -3.34
N LEU A 164 -0.33 13.61 -2.44
CA LEU A 164 -0.61 14.96 -1.91
C LEU A 164 -0.31 16.07 -2.91
N GLN A 165 0.53 15.83 -3.93
CA GLN A 165 0.95 16.85 -4.88
C GLN A 165 0.39 16.64 -6.29
N GLY A 166 -0.60 15.77 -6.46
CA GLY A 166 -1.33 15.56 -7.72
C GLY A 166 -0.60 14.66 -8.72
N GLY A 167 0.34 13.84 -8.23
CA GLY A 167 0.91 12.73 -8.97
C GLY A 167 0.02 11.49 -8.97
N PRO A 168 0.43 10.41 -9.65
CA PRO A 168 -0.35 9.17 -9.71
C PRO A 168 -0.38 8.41 -8.39
N ALA A 169 -1.34 7.53 -8.24
CA ALA A 169 -1.45 6.60 -7.13
C ALA A 169 -0.47 5.41 -7.29
N SER A 170 -0.11 4.80 -6.16
CA SER A 170 0.81 3.63 -6.12
C SER A 170 0.03 2.32 -6.29
N SER A 171 -0.66 2.15 -7.42
CA SER A 171 -1.60 1.06 -7.69
C SER A 171 -0.93 -0.30 -7.95
N PHE A 172 0.20 -0.58 -7.30
CA PHE A 172 0.93 -1.85 -7.44
C PHE A 172 1.09 -2.62 -6.12
N ILE A 173 0.52 -2.13 -5.02
CA ILE A 173 0.65 -2.78 -3.71
C ILE A 173 -0.28 -4.00 -3.61
N SER A 174 0.25 -5.16 -3.24
CA SER A 174 -0.57 -6.36 -3.09
C SER A 174 -1.61 -6.20 -1.97
N PRO A 175 -2.81 -6.81 -2.11
CA PRO A 175 -3.88 -6.66 -1.13
C PRO A 175 -3.52 -7.12 0.29
N ASP A 176 -2.66 -8.11 0.42
CA ASP A 176 -2.18 -8.61 1.72
C ASP A 176 -1.21 -7.62 2.39
N VAL A 177 -0.29 -7.01 1.64
CA VAL A 177 0.57 -5.93 2.14
C VAL A 177 -0.28 -4.71 2.53
N TYR A 178 -1.25 -4.32 1.68
CA TYR A 178 -2.17 -3.23 2.00
C TYR A 178 -2.93 -3.47 3.31
N LYS A 179 -3.52 -4.66 3.49
CA LYS A 179 -4.20 -5.05 4.74
C LYS A 179 -3.26 -5.00 5.93
N TYR A 180 -2.01 -5.45 5.75
CA TYR A 180 -1.02 -5.42 6.83
C TYR A 180 -0.72 -3.99 7.27
N ILE A 181 -0.40 -3.08 6.34
CA ILE A 181 -0.07 -1.69 6.66
C ILE A 181 -1.26 -0.90 7.22
N THR A 182 -2.49 -1.24 6.84
CA THR A 182 -3.72 -0.62 7.36
C THR A 182 -4.29 -1.32 8.59
N LYS A 183 -3.56 -2.27 9.19
CA LYS A 183 -3.96 -3.02 10.38
C LYS A 183 -5.30 -3.77 10.24
N GLN A 184 -5.67 -4.15 9.02
CA GLN A 184 -6.84 -4.99 8.78
C GLN A 184 -6.56 -6.45 9.13
N ALA A 185 -7.63 -7.20 9.42
CA ALA A 185 -7.52 -8.63 9.67
C ALA A 185 -7.03 -9.37 8.41
N LEU A 186 -5.94 -10.12 8.57
CA LEU A 186 -5.41 -10.97 7.52
C LEU A 186 -5.98 -12.38 7.65
N THR A 187 -6.50 -12.89 6.54
CA THR A 187 -6.99 -14.27 6.45
C THR A 187 -5.92 -15.16 5.84
N THR A 188 -5.94 -16.44 6.19
CA THR A 188 -4.98 -17.40 5.63
C THR A 188 -5.30 -17.82 4.19
N GLU A 189 -6.44 -17.39 3.63
CA GLU A 189 -6.95 -17.87 2.34
C GLU A 189 -6.06 -17.47 1.17
N GLY A 190 -5.59 -16.22 1.13
CA GLY A 190 -4.69 -15.71 0.09
C GLY A 190 -3.20 -16.04 0.29
N MET A 191 -2.85 -16.73 1.38
CA MET A 191 -1.45 -17.01 1.71
C MET A 191 -0.94 -18.29 1.05
N PRO A 192 0.38 -18.41 0.81
CA PRO A 192 0.98 -19.64 0.31
C PRO A 192 0.70 -20.83 1.22
N ASP A 193 0.74 -22.03 0.65
CA ASP A 193 0.61 -23.26 1.43
C ASP A 193 1.77 -23.42 2.41
N SER A 194 1.41 -23.59 3.68
CA SER A 194 2.34 -23.82 4.77
C SER A 194 1.78 -24.86 5.75
N LYS A 195 2.63 -25.41 6.62
CA LYS A 195 2.16 -26.31 7.69
C LYS A 195 1.08 -25.65 8.55
N TYR A 196 1.23 -24.36 8.82
CA TYR A 196 0.29 -23.56 9.61
C TYR A 196 -1.06 -23.35 8.92
N LYS A 197 -1.05 -23.06 7.61
CA LYS A 197 -2.29 -22.93 6.82
C LYS A 197 -3.05 -24.25 6.78
N LYS A 198 -2.34 -25.36 6.61
CA LYS A 198 -2.93 -26.70 6.64
C LYS A 198 -3.52 -27.02 8.00
N ALA A 199 -2.85 -26.65 9.10
CA ALA A 199 -3.36 -26.83 10.46
C ALA A 199 -4.67 -26.05 10.69
N VAL A 200 -4.71 -24.77 10.32
CA VAL A 200 -5.93 -23.94 10.39
C VAL A 200 -7.07 -24.56 9.58
N LYS A 201 -6.76 -25.05 8.35
CA LYS A 201 -7.76 -25.71 7.51
C LYS A 201 -8.28 -27.00 8.13
N LYS A 202 -7.42 -27.85 8.70
CA LYS A 202 -7.83 -29.06 9.41
C LYS A 202 -8.77 -28.75 10.58
N ILE A 203 -8.43 -27.77 11.40
CA ILE A 203 -9.29 -27.34 12.55
C ILE A 203 -10.66 -26.86 12.04
N LYS A 204 -10.71 -26.05 10.99
CA LYS A 204 -11.97 -25.56 10.42
C LYS A 204 -12.83 -26.64 9.79
N GLN A 205 -12.23 -27.73 9.30
CA GLN A 205 -12.91 -28.84 8.63
C GLN A 205 -13.30 -29.99 9.58
N ALA A 206 -12.95 -29.92 10.87
CA ALA A 206 -13.36 -30.92 11.85
C ALA A 206 -14.88 -30.95 11.96
N CYS A 207 -15.47 -32.11 11.65
CA CYS A 207 -16.93 -32.31 11.63
C CYS A 207 -17.51 -32.64 12.99
N ASP A 208 -16.71 -33.21 13.91
CA ASP A 208 -17.10 -33.63 15.24
C ASP A 208 -15.97 -33.43 16.25
N ASP A 209 -16.33 -33.66 17.52
CA ASP A 209 -15.43 -33.46 18.66
C ASP A 209 -14.28 -34.46 18.72
N GLU A 210 -14.47 -35.67 18.18
CA GLU A 210 -13.46 -36.74 18.20
C GLU A 210 -12.35 -36.40 17.17
N MET A 211 -12.75 -36.06 15.94
CA MET A 211 -11.84 -35.58 14.89
C MET A 211 -11.08 -34.32 15.34
N LEU A 212 -11.76 -33.38 15.98
CA LEU A 212 -11.12 -32.17 16.50
C LEU A 212 -10.06 -32.53 17.57
N ARG A 213 -10.36 -33.45 18.48
CA ARG A 213 -9.41 -33.92 19.48
C ARG A 213 -8.18 -34.55 18.85
N GLU A 214 -8.36 -35.45 17.86
CA GLU A 214 -7.25 -36.09 17.14
C GLU A 214 -6.35 -35.06 16.48
N ILE A 215 -6.93 -34.03 15.83
CA ILE A 215 -6.19 -32.95 15.21
C ILE A 215 -5.38 -32.17 16.23
N LEU A 216 -5.99 -31.80 17.38
CA LEU A 216 -5.36 -30.97 18.38
C LEU A 216 -4.20 -31.67 19.11
N VAL A 217 -4.23 -32.99 19.27
CA VAL A 217 -3.16 -33.78 19.91
C VAL A 217 -2.19 -34.40 18.91
N SER A 218 -2.33 -34.12 17.62
CA SER A 218 -1.39 -34.63 16.61
C SER A 218 0.00 -34.04 16.81
N ASP A 219 1.05 -34.81 16.50
CA ASP A 219 2.46 -34.39 16.64
C ASP A 219 2.73 -33.10 15.88
N ASP A 220 2.22 -32.98 14.65
CA ASP A 220 2.33 -31.75 13.82
C ASP A 220 1.76 -30.52 14.56
N MET A 221 0.62 -30.67 15.24
CA MET A 221 -0.04 -29.57 15.95
C MET A 221 0.74 -29.19 17.21
N ILE A 222 1.19 -30.18 17.97
CA ILE A 222 1.95 -29.98 19.20
C ILE A 222 3.30 -29.30 18.88
N GLU A 223 4.00 -29.77 17.83
CA GLU A 223 5.25 -29.16 17.38
C GLU A 223 5.04 -27.70 16.97
N MET A 224 4.01 -27.44 16.16
CA MET A 224 3.65 -26.08 15.72
C MET A 224 3.35 -25.15 16.90
N LEU A 225 2.57 -25.60 17.86
CA LEU A 225 2.22 -24.82 19.06
C LEU A 225 3.43 -24.58 19.96
N SER A 226 4.32 -25.57 20.08
CA SER A 226 5.58 -25.45 20.82
C SER A 226 6.52 -24.43 20.18
N GLU A 227 6.66 -24.44 18.84
CA GLU A 227 7.40 -23.42 18.08
C GLU A 227 6.86 -22.00 18.30
N ALA A 228 5.53 -21.90 18.53
CA ALA A 228 4.85 -20.63 18.85
C ALA A 228 4.96 -20.21 20.31
N GLY A 229 5.64 -21.01 21.15
CA GLY A 229 5.73 -20.76 22.59
C GLY A 229 4.44 -21.06 23.37
N TYR A 230 3.46 -21.76 22.78
CA TYR A 230 2.26 -22.15 23.49
C TYR A 230 2.55 -23.32 24.44
N THR A 231 2.33 -23.11 25.74
CA THR A 231 2.62 -24.08 26.80
C THR A 231 1.37 -24.82 27.35
N GLY A 232 0.20 -24.42 26.84
CA GLY A 232 -1.08 -25.07 27.25
C GLY A 232 -1.29 -26.42 26.57
N VAL A 233 -2.19 -27.23 27.13
CA VAL A 233 -2.63 -28.47 26.49
C VAL A 233 -3.75 -28.14 25.50
N PRO A 234 -3.59 -28.44 24.19
CA PRO A 234 -4.66 -28.18 23.24
C PRO A 234 -5.83 -29.12 23.45
N HIS A 235 -7.02 -28.55 23.61
CA HIS A 235 -8.29 -29.28 23.79
C HIS A 235 -9.48 -28.46 23.26
N LYS A 236 -10.67 -29.03 23.25
CA LYS A 236 -11.86 -28.41 22.65
C LYS A 236 -12.11 -26.98 23.15
N GLU A 237 -11.96 -26.71 24.44
CA GLU A 237 -12.18 -25.36 24.99
C GLU A 237 -11.11 -24.36 24.58
N THR A 238 -9.90 -24.82 24.24
CA THR A 238 -8.79 -23.96 23.76
C THR A 238 -8.69 -23.87 22.25
N VAL A 239 -9.57 -24.54 21.49
CA VAL A 239 -9.51 -24.60 20.02
C VAL A 239 -9.48 -23.22 19.37
N HIS A 240 -10.22 -22.28 19.92
CA HIS A 240 -10.24 -20.91 19.41
C HIS A 240 -8.86 -20.23 19.56
N THR A 241 -8.22 -20.40 20.71
CA THR A 241 -6.87 -19.90 20.97
C THR A 241 -5.85 -20.57 20.05
N VAL A 242 -5.91 -21.91 19.94
CA VAL A 242 -5.04 -22.68 19.04
C VAL A 242 -5.20 -22.25 17.59
N SER A 243 -6.43 -22.07 17.13
CA SER A 243 -6.71 -21.58 15.76
C SER A 243 -6.17 -20.17 15.53
N LYS A 244 -6.32 -19.27 16.49
CA LYS A 244 -5.75 -17.91 16.42
C LYS A 244 -4.22 -17.93 16.37
N ILE A 245 -3.57 -18.74 17.20
CA ILE A 245 -2.13 -18.91 17.19
C ILE A 245 -1.66 -19.40 15.81
N ALA A 246 -2.28 -20.47 15.28
CA ALA A 246 -1.93 -21.00 13.99
C ALA A 246 -2.11 -19.97 12.84
N GLN A 247 -3.20 -19.18 12.89
CA GLN A 247 -3.42 -18.08 11.94
C GLN A 247 -2.33 -17.00 12.06
N SER A 248 -2.01 -16.57 13.27
CA SER A 248 -0.99 -15.55 13.53
C SER A 248 0.38 -15.98 13.02
N ILE A 249 0.78 -17.21 13.27
CA ILE A 249 2.07 -17.75 12.78
C ILE A 249 2.07 -17.84 11.24
N CYS A 250 0.96 -18.24 10.63
CA CYS A 250 0.84 -18.30 9.18
C CYS A 250 1.05 -16.91 8.57
N VAL A 251 0.43 -15.87 9.14
CA VAL A 251 0.57 -14.48 8.72
C VAL A 251 1.98 -13.96 8.93
N MET A 252 2.53 -14.15 10.13
CA MET A 252 3.90 -13.73 10.44
C MET A 252 4.93 -14.42 9.54
N GLY A 253 4.79 -15.74 9.32
CA GLY A 253 5.64 -16.50 8.41
C GLY A 253 5.58 -15.98 6.98
N HIS A 254 4.41 -15.50 6.53
CA HIS A 254 4.23 -14.94 5.20
C HIS A 254 5.03 -13.65 4.99
N PHE A 255 5.12 -12.80 6.01
CA PHE A 255 5.83 -11.52 5.94
C PHE A 255 7.23 -11.56 6.55
N SER A 256 7.64 -12.64 7.23
CA SER A 256 8.87 -12.71 8.00
C SER A 256 10.12 -12.29 7.24
N SER A 257 10.23 -12.68 5.96
CA SER A 257 11.38 -12.36 5.11
C SER A 257 11.42 -10.91 4.62
N VAL A 258 10.30 -10.20 4.67
CA VAL A 258 10.15 -8.82 4.14
C VAL A 258 9.60 -7.84 5.18
N LEU A 259 9.52 -8.27 6.44
CA LEU A 259 9.02 -7.44 7.52
C LEU A 259 9.83 -6.14 7.72
N PRO A 260 11.17 -6.16 7.72
CA PRO A 260 11.95 -4.93 7.83
C PRO A 260 11.67 -3.94 6.69
N GLN A 261 11.45 -4.46 5.47
CA GLN A 261 11.09 -3.66 4.30
C GLN A 261 9.72 -2.98 4.48
N ILE A 262 8.74 -3.75 4.96
CA ILE A 262 7.39 -3.23 5.25
C ILE A 262 7.45 -2.17 6.36
N MET A 263 8.26 -2.38 7.39
CA MET A 263 8.42 -1.41 8.48
C MET A 263 9.02 -0.09 7.98
N GLN A 264 10.06 -0.12 7.13
CA GLN A 264 10.59 1.08 6.50
C GLN A 264 9.57 1.76 5.57
N LEU A 265 8.79 0.98 4.82
CA LEU A 265 7.72 1.52 3.98
C LEU A 265 6.67 2.25 4.82
N LEU A 266 6.26 1.66 5.95
CA LEU A 266 5.35 2.28 6.92
C LEU A 266 5.92 3.58 7.50
N GLU A 267 7.22 3.61 7.85
CA GLU A 267 7.89 4.82 8.30
C GLU A 267 7.75 5.95 7.26
N GLY A 268 8.02 5.64 5.98
CA GLY A 268 7.87 6.58 4.89
C GLY A 268 6.42 7.06 4.70
N LEU A 269 5.46 6.14 4.70
CA LEU A 269 4.02 6.44 4.59
C LEU A 269 3.50 7.29 5.77
N SER A 270 4.16 7.21 6.92
CA SER A 270 3.80 7.99 8.12
C SER A 270 4.27 9.44 8.07
N SER A 271 5.17 9.79 7.15
CA SER A 271 5.85 11.09 7.13
C SER A 271 4.91 12.30 7.02
N CYS A 272 3.73 12.14 6.41
CA CYS A 272 2.69 13.17 6.29
C CYS A 272 1.38 12.78 7.00
N GLY A 273 1.39 11.77 7.85
CA GLY A 273 0.23 11.33 8.60
C GLY A 273 -0.85 10.60 7.80
N LEU A 274 -0.65 10.38 6.48
CA LEU A 274 -1.62 9.71 5.59
C LEU A 274 -2.01 8.33 6.11
N ILE A 275 -1.06 7.60 6.69
CA ILE A 275 -1.29 6.24 7.20
C ILE A 275 -2.39 6.19 8.27
N ASN A 276 -2.55 7.23 9.09
CA ASN A 276 -3.58 7.27 10.11
C ASN A 276 -4.99 7.31 9.47
N TYR A 277 -5.16 8.11 8.43
CA TYR A 277 -6.41 8.16 7.67
C TYR A 277 -6.70 6.84 6.94
N MET A 278 -5.64 6.17 6.45
CA MET A 278 -5.78 4.84 5.82
C MET A 278 -6.20 3.76 6.82
N ILE A 279 -5.71 3.82 8.06
CA ILE A 279 -6.09 2.91 9.15
C ILE A 279 -7.53 3.16 9.60
N GLU A 280 -7.94 4.43 9.69
CA GLU A 280 -9.31 4.81 10.10
C GLU A 280 -10.37 4.37 9.08
N ASN A 281 -10.08 4.48 7.79
CA ASN A 281 -11.02 4.08 6.74
C ASN A 281 -10.31 3.36 5.57
N PRO A 282 -9.85 2.12 5.78
CA PRO A 282 -9.02 1.43 4.80
C PRO A 282 -9.73 1.16 3.46
N GLU A 283 -11.03 0.93 3.46
CA GLU A 283 -11.77 0.68 2.20
C GLU A 283 -11.86 1.94 1.31
N LEU A 284 -11.86 3.12 1.90
CA LEU A 284 -11.84 4.38 1.16
C LEU A 284 -10.53 4.56 0.37
N TRP A 285 -9.40 4.19 0.97
CA TRP A 285 -8.07 4.40 0.40
C TRP A 285 -7.58 3.24 -0.47
N LYS A 286 -8.16 2.06 -0.30
CA LYS A 286 -7.78 0.85 -1.02
C LYS A 286 -7.67 1.04 -2.53
N PRO A 287 -8.61 1.71 -3.21
CA PRO A 287 -8.56 1.88 -4.66
C PRO A 287 -7.29 2.57 -5.20
N LEU A 288 -6.61 3.39 -4.37
CA LEU A 288 -5.36 4.06 -4.75
C LEU A 288 -4.13 3.14 -4.74
N PHE A 289 -4.23 1.96 -4.12
CA PHE A 289 -3.13 1.02 -3.93
C PHE A 289 -3.37 -0.33 -4.61
N ASP A 290 -4.62 -0.60 -5.00
CA ASP A 290 -5.03 -1.87 -5.60
C ASP A 290 -4.68 -1.93 -7.09
N PRO A 291 -3.81 -2.87 -7.52
CA PRO A 291 -3.42 -3.01 -8.93
C PRO A 291 -4.58 -3.43 -9.84
N TYR A 292 -5.65 -3.96 -9.28
CA TYR A 292 -6.83 -4.41 -10.03
C TYR A 292 -7.96 -3.39 -10.06
N ASN A 293 -7.74 -2.19 -9.50
CA ASN A 293 -8.77 -1.15 -9.47
C ASN A 293 -8.65 -0.21 -10.67
N ASP A 294 -9.66 -0.18 -11.50
CA ASP A 294 -9.74 0.68 -12.68
C ASP A 294 -10.40 2.04 -12.41
N SER A 295 -10.88 2.30 -11.19
CA SER A 295 -11.62 3.53 -10.85
C SER A 295 -10.81 4.82 -11.03
N PHE A 296 -9.48 4.72 -11.04
CA PHE A 296 -8.57 5.85 -11.26
C PHE A 296 -7.81 5.78 -12.59
N LYS A 297 -8.08 4.77 -13.41
CA LYS A 297 -7.55 4.73 -14.78
C LYS A 297 -8.28 5.76 -15.61
N LEU A 298 -7.50 6.53 -16.37
CA LEU A 298 -8.04 7.48 -17.32
C LEU A 298 -8.54 6.70 -18.54
N SER A 299 -9.87 6.64 -18.74
CA SER A 299 -10.44 6.15 -19.99
C SER A 299 -10.59 7.30 -21.00
N ALA A 300 -10.66 6.98 -22.29
CA ALA A 300 -10.94 7.97 -23.34
C ALA A 300 -12.22 8.75 -23.05
N ASP A 301 -13.28 8.07 -22.62
CA ASP A 301 -14.55 8.71 -22.28
C ASP A 301 -14.43 9.67 -21.10
N THR A 302 -13.74 9.25 -20.02
CA THR A 302 -13.51 10.11 -18.86
C THR A 302 -12.68 11.33 -19.25
N PHE A 303 -11.64 11.14 -20.06
CA PHE A 303 -10.78 12.23 -20.55
C PHE A 303 -11.56 13.22 -21.43
N LEU A 304 -12.35 12.71 -22.38
CA LEU A 304 -13.13 13.56 -23.30
C LEU A 304 -14.24 14.33 -22.58
N ASN A 305 -14.84 13.77 -21.54
CA ASN A 305 -15.86 14.44 -20.72
C ASN A 305 -15.32 15.62 -19.90
N GLU A 306 -14.02 15.62 -19.56
CA GLU A 306 -13.36 16.72 -18.86
C GLU A 306 -12.93 17.86 -19.80
N ILE A 307 -12.93 17.63 -21.12
CA ILE A 307 -12.52 18.63 -22.11
C ILE A 307 -13.71 19.46 -22.56
N ILE A 308 -13.69 20.75 -22.27
CA ILE A 308 -14.68 21.71 -22.75
C ILE A 308 -14.03 22.50 -23.89
N PRO A 309 -14.34 22.16 -25.18
CA PRO A 309 -13.76 22.89 -26.32
C PRO A 309 -14.33 24.30 -26.43
N THR A 310 -13.47 25.28 -26.66
CA THR A 310 -13.87 26.65 -26.95
C THR A 310 -13.62 26.94 -28.42
N PHE A 311 -14.69 27.18 -29.17
CA PHE A 311 -14.62 27.44 -30.60
C PHE A 311 -14.64 28.93 -30.93
N SER A 312 -14.10 29.27 -32.12
CA SER A 312 -14.10 30.63 -32.63
C SER A 312 -15.52 31.18 -32.82
N SER A 313 -15.68 32.48 -32.66
CA SER A 313 -16.95 33.18 -32.94
C SER A 313 -17.28 33.26 -34.43
N SER A 314 -16.28 33.12 -35.31
CA SER A 314 -16.47 33.09 -36.78
C SER A 314 -17.06 31.74 -37.22
N GLN A 315 -18.19 31.75 -37.89
CA GLN A 315 -18.90 30.53 -38.33
C GLN A 315 -18.01 29.62 -39.22
N ILE A 316 -17.25 30.19 -40.14
CA ILE A 316 -16.38 29.43 -41.06
C ILE A 316 -15.23 28.75 -40.32
N HIS A 317 -14.67 29.40 -39.32
CA HIS A 317 -13.60 28.81 -38.51
C HIS A 317 -14.16 27.76 -37.56
N LYS A 318 -15.31 28.05 -36.92
CA LYS A 318 -16.00 27.13 -35.99
C LYS A 318 -16.33 25.78 -36.67
N GLU A 319 -16.80 25.79 -37.90
CA GLU A 319 -17.11 24.53 -38.63
C GLU A 319 -15.86 23.65 -38.77
N LYS A 320 -14.72 24.27 -39.15
CA LYS A 320 -13.43 23.57 -39.31
C LYS A 320 -12.91 23.08 -37.94
N GLU A 321 -13.02 23.88 -36.90
CA GLU A 321 -12.61 23.53 -35.55
C GLU A 321 -13.42 22.38 -34.97
N VAL A 322 -14.72 22.34 -35.25
CA VAL A 322 -15.58 21.22 -34.87
C VAL A 322 -15.16 19.93 -35.57
N ASP A 323 -14.83 19.99 -36.86
CA ASP A 323 -14.37 18.81 -37.59
C ASP A 323 -13.02 18.30 -37.08
N VAL A 324 -12.08 19.18 -36.76
CA VAL A 324 -10.81 18.82 -36.13
C VAL A 324 -11.03 18.21 -34.73
N TYR A 325 -11.96 18.78 -33.94
CA TYR A 325 -12.28 18.25 -32.63
C TYR A 325 -12.89 16.84 -32.69
N LYS A 326 -13.75 16.57 -33.69
CA LYS A 326 -14.27 15.20 -33.91
C LYS A 326 -13.13 14.20 -34.19
N ILE A 327 -12.21 14.56 -35.12
CA ILE A 327 -11.05 13.72 -35.43
C ILE A 327 -10.20 13.46 -34.17
N PHE A 328 -10.03 14.48 -33.35
CA PHE A 328 -9.33 14.33 -32.04
C PHE A 328 -10.06 13.38 -31.11
N CYS A 329 -11.39 13.50 -30.97
CA CYS A 329 -12.19 12.57 -30.15
C CYS A 329 -12.09 11.12 -30.66
N ASP A 330 -12.22 10.93 -31.98
CA ASP A 330 -12.09 9.61 -32.61
C ASP A 330 -10.70 9.01 -32.33
N TYR A 331 -9.65 9.81 -32.47
CA TYR A 331 -8.29 9.37 -32.16
C TYR A 331 -8.12 8.97 -30.70
N VAL A 332 -8.58 9.78 -29.75
CA VAL A 332 -8.50 9.48 -28.32
C VAL A 332 -9.24 8.17 -28.00
N GLN A 333 -10.39 7.91 -28.61
CA GLN A 333 -11.12 6.66 -28.41
C GLN A 333 -10.37 5.43 -28.95
N THR A 334 -9.53 5.59 -29.98
CA THR A 334 -8.71 4.49 -30.47
C THR A 334 -7.63 4.08 -29.47
N LEU A 335 -7.18 4.98 -28.59
CA LEU A 335 -6.15 4.69 -27.58
C LEU A 335 -6.63 3.72 -26.49
N ASP A 336 -7.94 3.70 -26.20
CA ASP A 336 -8.50 2.73 -25.23
C ASP A 336 -8.61 1.30 -25.81
N THR A 337 -8.53 1.15 -27.14
CA THR A 337 -8.67 -0.16 -27.81
C THR A 337 -7.31 -0.85 -28.04
N GLU A 338 -6.21 -0.14 -27.83
CA GLU A 338 -4.88 -0.71 -27.92
C GLU A 338 -4.48 -1.19 -26.50
N ASP A 339 -4.64 -2.50 -26.23
CA ASP A 339 -4.07 -3.16 -25.04
C ASP A 339 -2.55 -3.01 -25.08
N TYR A 340 -2.01 -2.12 -24.25
CA TYR A 340 -0.59 -2.01 -23.98
C TYR A 340 -0.14 -2.99 -22.90
#